data_4e283422691d756c49fae8f8bea916d5
#
_entry.id   4e283422691d756c49fae8f8bea916d5
#
_cell.length_a   1.000
_cell.length_b   1.000
_cell.length_c   1.000
_cell.angle_alpha   90.00
_cell.angle_beta   90.00
_cell.angle_gamma   90.00
#
_symmetry.space_group_name_H-M   'P 1'
#
loop_
_entity.id
_entity.type
_entity.pdbx_description
1 polymer ?
#
loop_
_entity_poly.entity_id
_entity_poly.type
_entity_poly.pdbx_seq_one_letter_code
_entity_poly.pdbx_strand_id
1 'polypeptide(L)'
;LHDALPILGRYIRVCNYCSGLCMPEIAAMGAFEGLDVMLNDALYGILFRDINMQRTLVDQSFSRAINAYAGVVINTGEDNYLTTADAVEEAHTVLASQFLNEAFALRAGLPEEQQGLGHAFEIDPDVENGFLYELAQAEMAREIFPKAPLKYMPPTKFMTGNIFRGQVQDALFNMVTILTGQKIHLLGMMTEAIHTPFLSDRFLAIQNAQYIFRTMHDLGSEIVFKDGGIMQNRAADVLKKATDLLAQIEQLGIFETLERGIFADIKRPRDGGKGLDGVVNKAAGYFNPFLEPMMKGGAGK
;
A
#
# COMPACT_ATOMS: atom_id res chain seq x y z
N LEU A 1 1.20 9.76 -22.23
CA LEU A 1 1.93 8.55 -21.85
C LEU A 1 2.10 7.58 -22.99
N HIS A 2 1.04 7.31 -23.76
CA HIS A 2 1.14 6.51 -24.98
C HIS A 2 2.19 7.05 -25.98
N ASP A 3 2.44 8.35 -25.96
CA ASP A 3 3.46 9.01 -26.79
C ASP A 3 4.90 8.72 -26.34
N ALA A 4 5.11 8.27 -25.10
CA ALA A 4 6.44 7.90 -24.60
C ALA A 4 6.89 6.52 -25.11
N LEU A 5 5.98 5.64 -25.47
CA LEU A 5 6.26 4.28 -25.91
C LEU A 5 7.16 4.24 -27.18
N PRO A 6 6.92 5.05 -28.23
CA PRO A 6 7.78 5.08 -29.41
C PRO A 6 9.18 5.61 -29.13
N ILE A 7 9.33 6.48 -28.13
CA ILE A 7 10.60 7.13 -27.78
C ILE A 7 11.45 6.23 -26.87
N LEU A 8 10.81 5.66 -25.83
CA LEU A 8 11.49 4.91 -24.78
C LEU A 8 11.51 3.40 -25.03
N GLY A 9 10.69 2.89 -25.97
CA GLY A 9 10.50 1.46 -26.23
C GLY A 9 9.92 0.68 -25.03
N ARG A 10 9.41 1.40 -24.01
CA ARG A 10 8.86 0.81 -22.79
C ARG A 10 7.62 1.58 -22.35
N TYR A 11 6.63 0.85 -21.88
CA TYR A 11 5.46 1.45 -21.26
C TYR A 11 5.82 2.04 -19.89
N ILE A 12 5.39 3.29 -19.65
CA ILE A 12 5.56 3.97 -18.37
C ILE A 12 4.25 3.86 -17.60
N ARG A 13 4.28 3.22 -16.44
CA ARG A 13 3.14 3.12 -15.56
C ARG A 13 2.88 4.42 -14.83
N VAL A 14 1.61 4.80 -14.75
CA VAL A 14 1.20 6.01 -14.03
C VAL A 14 0.44 5.62 -12.79
N CYS A 15 0.89 6.19 -11.65
CA CYS A 15 0.23 6.05 -10.38
C CYS A 15 -0.30 7.41 -9.91
N ASN A 16 -1.52 7.44 -9.38
CA ASN A 16 -2.08 8.62 -8.73
C ASN A 16 -2.46 8.30 -7.28
N TYR A 17 -2.62 9.34 -6.49
CA TYR A 17 -2.98 9.26 -5.08
C TYR A 17 -4.48 9.55 -4.90
N CYS A 18 -5.19 8.67 -4.18
CA CYS A 18 -6.63 8.81 -3.95
C CYS A 18 -7.04 8.28 -2.57
N SER A 19 -6.64 8.98 -1.51
CA SER A 19 -7.01 8.64 -0.13
C SER A 19 -7.52 9.87 0.64
N GLY A 20 -8.10 10.83 -0.09
CA GLY A 20 -8.63 12.08 0.46
C GLY A 20 -10.15 12.17 0.34
N LEU A 21 -10.65 13.39 0.22
CA LEU A 21 -12.01 13.67 -0.22
C LEU A 21 -12.11 13.52 -1.75
N CYS A 22 -13.31 13.33 -2.28
CA CYS A 22 -13.55 13.17 -3.72
C CYS A 22 -12.89 11.94 -4.36
N MET A 23 -12.74 10.86 -3.61
CA MET A 23 -12.13 9.62 -4.12
C MET A 23 -12.85 9.04 -5.35
N PRO A 24 -14.18 8.97 -5.42
CA PRO A 24 -14.87 8.45 -6.60
C PRO A 24 -14.63 9.30 -7.85
N GLU A 25 -14.60 10.61 -7.72
CA GLU A 25 -14.35 11.54 -8.82
C GLU A 25 -12.92 11.40 -9.35
N ILE A 26 -11.94 11.27 -8.44
CA ILE A 26 -10.53 11.06 -8.82
C ILE A 26 -10.34 9.69 -9.47
N ALA A 27 -11.01 8.65 -8.96
CA ALA A 27 -10.98 7.32 -9.58
C ALA A 27 -11.56 7.34 -10.99
N ALA A 28 -12.68 8.06 -11.20
CA ALA A 28 -13.27 8.22 -12.53
C ALA A 28 -12.34 8.98 -13.49
N MET A 29 -11.72 10.07 -13.04
CA MET A 29 -10.73 10.80 -13.85
C MET A 29 -9.58 9.88 -14.26
N GLY A 30 -8.98 9.17 -13.28
CA GLY A 30 -7.90 8.25 -13.53
C GLY A 30 -8.28 7.15 -14.54
N ALA A 31 -9.48 6.59 -14.42
CA ALA A 31 -9.99 5.60 -15.34
C ALA A 31 -10.11 6.12 -16.78
N PHE A 32 -10.62 7.35 -16.97
CA PHE A 32 -10.71 7.96 -18.29
C PHE A 32 -9.36 8.29 -18.91
N GLU A 33 -8.39 8.66 -18.10
CA GLU A 33 -7.03 9.00 -18.54
C GLU A 33 -6.11 7.75 -18.66
N GLY A 34 -6.64 6.55 -18.44
CA GLY A 34 -5.89 5.31 -18.57
C GLY A 34 -4.83 5.11 -17.47
N LEU A 35 -5.18 5.48 -16.24
CA LEU A 35 -4.32 5.27 -15.08
C LEU A 35 -4.07 3.77 -14.84
N ASP A 36 -2.84 3.39 -14.50
CA ASP A 36 -2.48 2.00 -14.22
C ASP A 36 -2.69 1.63 -12.75
N VAL A 37 -2.29 2.53 -11.84
CA VAL A 37 -2.24 2.26 -10.40
C VAL A 37 -2.80 3.45 -9.63
N MET A 38 -3.61 3.17 -8.62
CA MET A 38 -4.17 4.19 -7.73
C MET A 38 -3.89 3.87 -6.27
N LEU A 39 -3.25 4.78 -5.53
CA LEU A 39 -3.12 4.66 -4.09
C LEU A 39 -4.50 4.87 -3.45
N ASN A 40 -5.02 3.83 -2.79
CA ASN A 40 -6.38 3.78 -2.28
C ASN A 40 -6.44 2.87 -1.05
N ASP A 41 -6.06 3.40 0.11
CA ASP A 41 -6.08 2.69 1.38
C ASP A 41 -7.37 2.96 2.17
N ALA A 42 -7.97 1.91 2.74
CA ALA A 42 -9.25 2.02 3.44
C ALA A 42 -9.20 2.89 4.71
N LEU A 43 -8.07 2.88 5.42
CA LEU A 43 -7.95 3.55 6.71
C LEU A 43 -7.06 4.80 6.66
N TYR A 44 -6.22 4.96 5.66
CA TYR A 44 -5.24 6.05 5.58
C TYR A 44 -5.90 7.45 5.66
N GLY A 45 -6.98 7.65 4.94
CA GLY A 45 -7.73 8.91 4.95
C GLY A 45 -8.27 9.25 6.33
N ILE A 46 -8.73 8.24 7.06
CA ILE A 46 -9.27 8.39 8.42
C ILE A 46 -8.13 8.74 9.37
N LEU A 47 -7.09 7.93 9.40
CA LEU A 47 -6.01 8.01 10.37
C LEU A 47 -5.13 9.25 10.17
N PHE A 48 -4.65 9.47 8.95
CA PHE A 48 -3.60 10.46 8.67
C PHE A 48 -4.08 11.74 8.00
N ARG A 49 -5.32 11.78 7.50
CA ARG A 49 -5.90 12.98 6.85
C ARG A 49 -7.06 13.59 7.59
N ASP A 50 -7.46 12.98 8.73
CA ASP A 50 -8.59 13.43 9.54
C ASP A 50 -9.89 13.56 8.72
N ILE A 51 -10.14 12.56 7.86
CA ILE A 51 -11.38 12.45 7.10
C ILE A 51 -12.35 11.60 7.92
N ASN A 52 -13.62 11.98 7.96
CA ASN A 52 -14.64 11.23 8.65
C ASN A 52 -14.67 9.76 8.20
N MET A 53 -14.77 8.83 9.14
CA MET A 53 -14.68 7.41 8.85
C MET A 53 -15.84 6.89 7.98
N GLN A 54 -17.06 7.36 8.20
CA GLN A 54 -18.19 6.98 7.35
C GLN A 54 -18.02 7.52 5.94
N ARG A 55 -17.59 8.78 5.79
CA ARG A 55 -17.26 9.39 4.50
C ARG A 55 -16.19 8.58 3.76
N THR A 56 -15.11 8.24 4.44
CA THR A 56 -14.00 7.48 3.85
C THR A 56 -14.47 6.13 3.34
N LEU A 57 -15.19 5.35 4.14
CA LEU A 57 -15.60 3.99 3.75
C LEU A 57 -16.63 3.99 2.61
N VAL A 58 -17.53 4.99 2.57
CA VAL A 58 -18.47 5.16 1.46
C VAL A 58 -17.72 5.53 0.18
N ASP A 59 -16.85 6.54 0.21
CA ASP A 59 -16.07 6.97 -0.95
C ASP A 59 -15.13 5.85 -1.44
N GLN A 60 -14.54 5.06 -0.54
CA GLN A 60 -13.73 3.89 -0.86
C GLN A 60 -14.53 2.83 -1.64
N SER A 61 -15.73 2.53 -1.20
CA SER A 61 -16.58 1.53 -1.86
C SER A 61 -16.84 1.90 -3.33
N PHE A 62 -17.21 3.16 -3.58
CA PHE A 62 -17.43 3.66 -4.95
C PHE A 62 -16.12 3.73 -5.76
N SER A 63 -15.07 4.27 -5.18
CA SER A 63 -13.77 4.40 -5.84
C SER A 63 -13.22 3.03 -6.27
N ARG A 64 -13.31 2.02 -5.40
CA ARG A 64 -12.85 0.67 -5.70
C ARG A 64 -13.71 -0.01 -6.77
N ALA A 65 -15.01 0.20 -6.76
CA ALA A 65 -15.88 -0.31 -7.83
C ALA A 65 -15.53 0.30 -9.20
N ILE A 66 -15.21 1.59 -9.24
CA ILE A 66 -14.73 2.27 -10.47
C ILE A 66 -13.40 1.68 -10.93
N ASN A 67 -12.45 1.51 -10.01
CA ASN A 67 -11.13 0.92 -10.31
C ASN A 67 -11.25 -0.53 -10.79
N ALA A 68 -12.15 -1.32 -10.19
CA ALA A 68 -12.43 -2.69 -10.63
C ALA A 68 -12.93 -2.72 -12.08
N TYR A 69 -13.91 -1.86 -12.39
CA TYR A 69 -14.46 -1.75 -13.74
C TYR A 69 -13.43 -1.32 -14.78
N ALA A 70 -12.54 -0.37 -14.41
CA ALA A 70 -11.53 0.18 -15.30
C ALA A 70 -10.25 -0.67 -15.40
N GLY A 71 -10.10 -1.72 -14.59
CA GLY A 71 -8.88 -2.52 -14.56
C GLY A 71 -7.68 -1.83 -13.88
N VAL A 72 -7.93 -0.79 -13.08
CA VAL A 72 -6.89 -0.05 -12.36
C VAL A 72 -6.48 -0.83 -11.12
N VAL A 73 -5.20 -1.06 -10.93
CA VAL A 73 -4.66 -1.69 -9.73
C VAL A 73 -4.69 -0.67 -8.58
N ILE A 74 -5.25 -1.04 -7.42
CA ILE A 74 -5.06 -0.23 -6.22
C ILE A 74 -3.73 -0.57 -5.55
N ASN A 75 -3.08 0.41 -4.95
CA ASN A 75 -2.05 0.16 -3.95
C ASN A 75 -2.49 0.77 -2.61
N THR A 76 -2.18 0.09 -1.53
CA THR A 76 -2.59 0.46 -0.19
C THR A 76 -1.39 0.88 0.66
N GLY A 77 -1.61 1.49 1.81
CA GLY A 77 -0.58 2.13 2.62
C GLY A 77 -0.59 1.65 4.07
N GLU A 78 -0.82 0.38 4.30
CA GLU A 78 -0.88 -0.24 5.62
C GLU A 78 0.42 -0.07 6.42
N ASP A 79 1.53 0.00 5.72
CA ASP A 79 2.86 0.28 6.25
C ASP A 79 2.92 1.60 7.03
N ASN A 80 2.10 2.59 6.69
CA ASN A 80 2.08 3.87 7.39
C ASN A 80 1.72 3.75 8.87
N TYR A 81 1.08 2.66 9.30
CA TYR A 81 0.75 2.43 10.72
C TYR A 81 2.01 2.21 11.57
N LEU A 82 3.11 1.77 10.97
CA LEU A 82 4.38 1.58 11.64
C LEU A 82 5.27 2.83 11.66
N THR A 83 4.85 3.95 11.05
CA THR A 83 5.64 5.17 11.02
C THR A 83 5.95 5.69 12.42
N THR A 84 5.02 5.54 13.35
CA THR A 84 5.14 5.99 14.75
C THR A 84 5.21 4.84 15.75
N ALA A 85 5.06 3.59 15.30
CA ALA A 85 5.06 2.39 16.13
C ALA A 85 6.36 1.58 15.96
N ASP A 86 6.61 0.67 16.90
CA ASP A 86 7.68 -0.31 16.78
C ASP A 86 7.30 -1.40 15.76
N ALA A 87 8.03 -1.47 14.66
CA ALA A 87 7.74 -2.39 13.58
C ALA A 87 7.99 -3.88 13.95
N VAL A 88 8.78 -4.16 14.98
CA VAL A 88 8.97 -5.52 15.48
C VAL A 88 7.73 -5.97 16.25
N GLU A 89 7.23 -5.12 17.15
CA GLU A 89 6.10 -5.47 18.02
C GLU A 89 4.74 -5.34 17.30
N GLU A 90 4.57 -4.33 16.43
CA GLU A 90 3.29 -3.94 15.85
C GLU A 90 3.07 -4.41 14.40
N ALA A 91 3.96 -5.24 13.85
CA ALA A 91 3.83 -5.76 12.48
C ALA A 91 2.46 -6.43 12.19
N HIS A 92 1.83 -6.99 13.20
CA HIS A 92 0.51 -7.62 13.11
C HIS A 92 -0.60 -6.64 12.72
N THR A 93 -0.46 -5.35 13.04
CA THR A 93 -1.42 -4.32 12.63
C THR A 93 -1.42 -4.08 11.13
N VAL A 94 -0.23 -4.18 10.49
CA VAL A 94 -0.11 -4.11 9.03
C VAL A 94 -0.82 -5.29 8.39
N LEU A 95 -0.56 -6.51 8.85
CA LEU A 95 -1.20 -7.71 8.30
C LEU A 95 -2.73 -7.67 8.51
N ALA A 96 -3.21 -7.28 9.69
CA ALA A 96 -4.64 -7.14 9.95
C ALA A 96 -5.29 -6.12 9.02
N SER A 97 -4.63 -5.00 8.74
CA SER A 97 -5.15 -3.99 7.82
C SER A 97 -5.08 -4.42 6.35
N GLN A 98 -4.13 -5.28 5.96
CA GLN A 98 -4.13 -5.90 4.63
C GLN A 98 -5.40 -6.75 4.43
N PHE A 99 -5.77 -7.59 5.40
CA PHE A 99 -7.03 -8.33 5.36
C PHE A 99 -8.26 -7.42 5.31
N LEU A 100 -8.28 -6.31 6.05
CA LEU A 100 -9.37 -5.33 5.97
C LEU A 100 -9.45 -4.68 4.59
N ASN A 101 -8.31 -4.28 4.03
CA ASN A 101 -8.25 -3.70 2.69
C ASN A 101 -8.71 -4.71 1.62
N GLU A 102 -8.29 -5.96 1.71
CA GLU A 102 -8.76 -7.04 0.83
C GLU A 102 -10.27 -7.23 0.95
N ALA A 103 -10.80 -7.35 2.17
CA ALA A 103 -12.24 -7.55 2.40
C ALA A 103 -13.07 -6.40 1.81
N PHE A 104 -12.66 -5.16 1.99
CA PHE A 104 -13.33 -4.01 1.38
C PHE A 104 -13.18 -3.98 -0.14
N ALA A 105 -12.05 -4.40 -0.68
CA ALA A 105 -11.81 -4.48 -2.11
C ALA A 105 -12.71 -5.55 -2.78
N LEU A 106 -12.74 -6.75 -2.23
CA LEU A 106 -13.59 -7.83 -2.74
C LEU A 106 -15.08 -7.48 -2.68
N ARG A 107 -15.54 -6.82 -1.61
CA ARG A 107 -16.93 -6.33 -1.51
C ARG A 107 -17.27 -5.29 -2.55
N ALA A 108 -16.32 -4.49 -3.00
CA ALA A 108 -16.49 -3.51 -4.06
C ALA A 108 -16.32 -4.11 -5.47
N GLY A 109 -16.09 -5.43 -5.58
CA GLY A 109 -15.90 -6.12 -6.85
C GLY A 109 -14.48 -6.04 -7.43
N LEU A 110 -13.51 -5.56 -6.66
CA LEU A 110 -12.11 -5.48 -7.09
C LEU A 110 -11.43 -6.84 -6.87
N PRO A 111 -10.97 -7.53 -7.92
CA PRO A 111 -10.37 -8.85 -7.79
C PRO A 111 -8.97 -8.79 -7.14
N GLU A 112 -8.50 -9.92 -6.63
CA GLU A 112 -7.19 -10.02 -5.96
C GLU A 112 -6.04 -9.51 -6.85
N GLU A 113 -6.08 -9.79 -8.15
CA GLU A 113 -5.07 -9.40 -9.12
C GLU A 113 -4.94 -7.88 -9.31
N GLN A 114 -5.88 -7.10 -8.79
CA GLN A 114 -5.85 -5.65 -8.79
C GLN A 114 -5.52 -5.06 -7.41
N GLN A 115 -5.13 -5.87 -6.44
CA GLN A 115 -4.87 -5.45 -5.06
C GLN A 115 -3.37 -5.42 -4.74
N GLY A 116 -2.76 -4.26 -4.89
CA GLY A 116 -1.39 -3.98 -4.45
C GLY A 116 -1.36 -3.68 -2.95
N LEU A 117 -1.67 -4.69 -2.11
CA LEU A 117 -1.66 -4.54 -0.66
C LEU A 117 -0.27 -4.13 -0.18
N GLY A 118 -0.22 -3.14 0.71
CA GLY A 118 1.02 -2.46 1.09
C GLY A 118 1.83 -3.24 2.12
N HIS A 119 3.13 -3.24 1.89
CA HIS A 119 4.16 -3.66 2.82
C HIS A 119 5.36 -2.72 2.68
N ALA A 120 6.18 -2.57 3.71
CA ALA A 120 7.31 -1.67 3.70
C ALA A 120 8.50 -2.23 4.48
N PHE A 121 9.67 -1.70 4.19
CA PHE A 121 10.88 -1.96 4.96
C PHE A 121 10.93 -0.98 6.15
N GLU A 122 10.33 -1.39 7.27
CA GLU A 122 10.06 -0.51 8.42
C GLU A 122 10.82 -0.90 9.71
N ILE A 123 11.48 -2.05 9.75
CA ILE A 123 12.24 -2.47 10.92
C ILE A 123 13.53 -1.66 11.01
N ASP A 124 13.88 -1.22 12.22
CA ASP A 124 15.11 -0.51 12.47
C ASP A 124 16.31 -1.36 12.00
N PRO A 125 17.14 -0.84 11.10
CA PRO A 125 18.29 -1.58 10.55
C PRO A 125 19.36 -1.93 11.59
N ASP A 126 19.30 -1.35 12.80
CA ASP A 126 20.18 -1.68 13.92
C ASP A 126 19.63 -2.83 14.79
N VAL A 127 18.42 -3.30 14.55
CA VAL A 127 17.85 -4.49 15.20
C VAL A 127 18.53 -5.75 14.68
N GLU A 128 19.02 -6.59 15.60
CA GLU A 128 19.60 -7.89 15.26
C GLU A 128 18.55 -8.75 14.52
N ASN A 129 18.92 -9.33 13.39
CA ASN A 129 18.03 -10.10 12.51
C ASN A 129 16.88 -9.28 11.88
N GLY A 130 16.92 -7.94 11.92
CA GLY A 130 15.88 -7.09 11.34
C GLY A 130 15.58 -7.42 9.87
N PHE A 131 16.61 -7.73 9.07
CA PHE A 131 16.43 -8.16 7.68
C PHE A 131 15.65 -9.49 7.56
N LEU A 132 15.87 -10.45 8.46
CA LEU A 132 15.10 -11.70 8.47
C LEU A 132 13.64 -11.48 8.86
N TYR A 133 13.37 -10.50 9.70
CA TYR A 133 12.01 -10.12 10.09
C TYR A 133 11.26 -9.45 8.93
N GLU A 134 11.93 -8.61 8.16
CA GLU A 134 11.39 -8.03 6.92
C GLU A 134 11.07 -9.11 5.88
N LEU A 135 12.00 -10.03 5.64
CA LEU A 135 11.78 -11.17 4.75
C LEU A 135 10.59 -12.02 5.22
N ALA A 136 10.50 -12.30 6.53
CA ALA A 136 9.40 -13.08 7.09
C ALA A 136 8.04 -12.44 6.83
N GLN A 137 7.94 -11.12 6.99
CA GLN A 137 6.71 -10.37 6.74
C GLN A 137 6.34 -10.38 5.25
N ALA A 138 7.32 -10.13 4.38
CA ALA A 138 7.09 -10.07 2.95
C ALA A 138 6.72 -11.45 2.36
N GLU A 139 7.37 -12.51 2.81
CA GLU A 139 7.08 -13.89 2.38
C GLU A 139 5.71 -14.34 2.89
N MET A 140 5.40 -14.11 4.17
CA MET A 140 4.08 -14.39 4.75
C MET A 140 2.97 -13.69 3.96
N ALA A 141 3.14 -12.40 3.64
CA ALA A 141 2.17 -11.67 2.84
C ALA A 141 2.01 -12.28 1.43
N ARG A 142 3.10 -12.73 0.81
CA ARG A 142 3.06 -13.42 -0.49
C ARG A 142 2.33 -14.75 -0.43
N GLU A 143 2.54 -15.53 0.63
CA GLU A 143 1.83 -16.81 0.83
C GLU A 143 0.32 -16.61 1.08
N ILE A 144 -0.04 -15.59 1.86
CA ILE A 144 -1.45 -15.27 2.20
C ILE A 144 -2.19 -14.70 0.99
N PHE A 145 -1.55 -13.83 0.20
CA PHE A 145 -2.16 -13.12 -0.94
C PHE A 145 -1.49 -13.51 -2.26
N PRO A 146 -1.60 -14.78 -2.70
CA PRO A 146 -0.78 -15.32 -3.80
C PRO A 146 -1.02 -14.66 -5.16
N LYS A 147 -2.23 -14.15 -5.42
CA LYS A 147 -2.58 -13.51 -6.68
C LYS A 147 -2.41 -11.99 -6.65
N ALA A 148 -2.44 -11.40 -5.47
CA ALA A 148 -2.28 -9.96 -5.32
C ALA A 148 -0.88 -9.51 -5.80
N PRO A 149 -0.76 -8.41 -6.55
CA PRO A 149 0.54 -7.91 -6.98
C PRO A 149 1.45 -7.52 -5.82
N LEU A 150 0.91 -7.19 -4.67
CA LEU A 150 1.59 -6.69 -3.48
C LEU A 150 2.54 -5.53 -3.76
N LYS A 151 2.48 -4.51 -2.93
CA LYS A 151 3.36 -3.33 -3.01
C LYS A 151 4.41 -3.40 -1.91
N TYR A 152 5.68 -3.12 -2.26
CA TYR A 152 6.75 -2.97 -1.29
C TYR A 152 7.34 -1.57 -1.33
N MET A 153 7.42 -0.93 -0.15
CA MET A 153 7.88 0.45 0.02
C MET A 153 9.31 0.54 0.54
N PRO A 154 10.07 1.60 0.19
CA PRO A 154 11.45 1.76 0.60
C PRO A 154 11.60 2.09 2.10
N PRO A 155 12.80 1.87 2.68
CA PRO A 155 13.11 2.06 4.10
C PRO A 155 13.28 3.54 4.47
N THR A 156 12.23 4.35 4.38
CA THR A 156 12.30 5.81 4.58
C THR A 156 12.46 6.23 6.03
N LYS A 157 11.89 5.46 6.97
CA LYS A 157 11.82 5.79 8.39
C LYS A 157 13.20 5.98 9.05
N PHE A 158 14.18 5.20 8.63
CA PHE A 158 15.51 5.17 9.23
C PHE A 158 16.61 5.73 8.33
N MET A 159 16.26 6.55 7.35
CA MET A 159 17.24 7.28 6.56
C MET A 159 17.86 8.39 7.40
N THR A 160 19.20 8.44 7.44
CA THR A 160 19.96 9.33 8.34
C THR A 160 20.70 10.46 7.62
N GLY A 161 20.66 10.49 6.29
CA GLY A 161 21.51 11.35 5.47
C GLY A 161 22.91 10.78 5.20
N ASN A 162 23.28 9.66 5.82
CA ASN A 162 24.46 8.90 5.40
C ASN A 162 24.13 8.13 4.10
N ILE A 163 24.57 8.66 2.97
CA ILE A 163 24.27 8.11 1.65
C ILE A 163 24.78 6.70 1.43
N PHE A 164 25.87 6.30 2.06
CA PHE A 164 26.40 4.93 1.94
C PHE A 164 25.51 3.94 2.70
N ARG A 165 25.08 4.32 3.91
CA ARG A 165 24.11 3.52 4.67
C ARG A 165 22.77 3.44 3.93
N GLY A 166 22.26 4.57 3.43
CA GLY A 166 21.03 4.61 2.64
C GLY A 166 21.09 3.73 1.40
N GLN A 167 22.20 3.76 0.67
CA GLN A 167 22.40 2.90 -0.51
C GLN A 167 22.39 1.40 -0.16
N VAL A 168 22.95 1.00 0.99
CA VAL A 168 22.90 -0.39 1.47
C VAL A 168 21.47 -0.77 1.90
N GLN A 169 20.75 0.10 2.60
CA GLN A 169 19.37 -0.12 2.97
C GLN A 169 18.47 -0.32 1.74
N ASP A 170 18.64 0.52 0.71
CA ASP A 170 17.92 0.37 -0.55
C ASP A 170 18.28 -0.93 -1.29
N ALA A 171 19.55 -1.38 -1.23
CA ALA A 171 19.95 -2.65 -1.81
C ALA A 171 19.28 -3.83 -1.09
N LEU A 172 19.25 -3.84 0.24
CA LEU A 172 18.56 -4.86 1.03
C LEU A 172 17.04 -4.88 0.74
N PHE A 173 16.42 -3.71 0.62
CA PHE A 173 15.03 -3.55 0.23
C PHE A 173 14.76 -4.12 -1.17
N ASN A 174 15.61 -3.83 -2.16
CA ASN A 174 15.52 -4.40 -3.50
C ASN A 174 15.63 -5.92 -3.48
N MET A 175 16.49 -6.49 -2.60
CA MET A 175 16.64 -7.94 -2.43
C MET A 175 15.36 -8.58 -1.88
N VAL A 176 14.72 -7.99 -0.87
CA VAL A 176 13.45 -8.51 -0.33
C VAL A 176 12.40 -8.63 -1.43
N THR A 177 12.26 -7.62 -2.27
CA THR A 177 11.32 -7.65 -3.40
C THR A 177 11.55 -8.84 -4.33
N ILE A 178 12.81 -9.11 -4.67
CA ILE A 178 13.17 -10.25 -5.54
C ILE A 178 12.92 -11.59 -4.84
N LEU A 179 13.38 -11.72 -3.59
CA LEU A 179 13.27 -12.97 -2.84
C LEU A 179 11.82 -13.40 -2.59
N THR A 180 10.92 -12.44 -2.43
CA THR A 180 9.51 -12.70 -2.07
C THR A 180 8.53 -12.45 -3.23
N GLY A 181 9.02 -12.13 -4.42
CA GLY A 181 8.21 -12.00 -5.62
C GLY A 181 7.15 -10.88 -5.57
N GLN A 182 7.42 -9.78 -4.88
CA GLN A 182 6.55 -8.60 -4.90
C GLN A 182 6.49 -8.02 -6.32
N LYS A 183 5.30 -7.57 -6.76
CA LYS A 183 5.09 -7.12 -8.15
C LYS A 183 5.10 -5.60 -8.32
N ILE A 184 4.85 -4.85 -7.24
CA ILE A 184 4.91 -3.40 -7.23
C ILE A 184 6.04 -2.99 -6.30
N HIS A 185 7.10 -2.44 -6.86
CA HIS A 185 8.27 -1.97 -6.13
C HIS A 185 8.35 -0.45 -6.22
N LEU A 186 8.24 0.23 -5.07
CA LEU A 186 8.50 1.65 -4.99
C LEU A 186 10.01 1.84 -4.82
N LEU A 187 10.58 2.70 -5.66
CA LEU A 187 12.02 2.86 -5.71
C LEU A 187 12.54 3.64 -4.48
N GLY A 188 13.41 3.02 -3.70
CA GLY A 188 14.10 3.66 -2.59
C GLY A 188 15.26 4.53 -3.06
N MET A 189 15.47 5.65 -2.39
CA MET A 189 16.57 6.59 -2.65
C MET A 189 17.33 6.90 -1.37
N MET A 190 18.65 6.88 -1.42
CA MET A 190 19.55 7.05 -0.28
C MET A 190 19.40 8.39 0.47
N THR A 191 18.70 9.36 -0.12
CA THR A 191 18.38 10.67 0.48
C THR A 191 16.92 10.86 0.82
N GLU A 192 16.10 9.79 0.69
CA GLU A 192 14.69 9.82 0.98
C GLU A 192 14.43 10.23 2.43
N ALA A 193 13.33 10.95 2.69
CA ALA A 193 12.98 11.54 3.99
C ALA A 193 13.98 12.59 4.56
N ILE A 194 15.11 12.85 3.91
CA ILE A 194 16.08 13.87 4.32
C ILE A 194 15.83 15.18 3.56
N HIS A 195 15.66 15.10 2.26
CA HIS A 195 15.27 16.21 1.38
C HIS A 195 14.61 15.67 0.12
N THR A 196 14.04 16.55 -0.70
CA THR A 196 13.55 16.14 -2.03
C THR A 196 14.71 15.61 -2.87
N PRO A 197 14.67 14.33 -3.29
CA PRO A 197 15.79 13.73 -4.01
C PRO A 197 16.11 14.43 -5.32
N PHE A 198 17.39 14.65 -5.57
CA PHE A 198 17.90 15.21 -6.83
C PHE A 198 17.78 14.17 -7.96
N LEU A 199 17.96 14.62 -9.21
CA LEU A 199 17.99 13.72 -10.36
C LEU A 199 19.10 12.67 -10.27
N SER A 200 20.26 13.04 -9.70
CA SER A 200 21.36 12.12 -9.43
C SER A 200 20.97 11.01 -8.48
N ASP A 201 20.22 11.32 -7.43
CA ASP A 201 19.79 10.34 -6.42
C ASP A 201 18.81 9.33 -7.04
N ARG A 202 17.88 9.84 -7.86
CA ARG A 202 16.92 9.00 -8.61
C ARG A 202 17.63 8.08 -9.61
N PHE A 203 18.63 8.63 -10.32
CA PHE A 203 19.43 7.85 -11.27
C PHE A 203 20.19 6.71 -10.57
N LEU A 204 20.86 7.01 -9.45
CA LEU A 204 21.58 6.00 -8.66
C LEU A 204 20.64 4.95 -8.07
N ALA A 205 19.45 5.34 -7.62
CA ALA A 205 18.42 4.42 -7.14
C ALA A 205 17.95 3.46 -8.25
N ILE A 206 17.71 3.98 -9.47
CA ILE A 206 17.37 3.13 -10.64
C ILE A 206 18.50 2.16 -10.94
N GLN A 207 19.76 2.63 -10.94
CA GLN A 207 20.91 1.75 -11.18
C GLN A 207 21.05 0.66 -10.11
N ASN A 208 20.87 1.00 -8.83
CA ASN A 208 20.89 0.05 -7.74
C ASN A 208 19.82 -1.05 -7.94
N ALA A 209 18.57 -0.64 -8.14
CA ALA A 209 17.48 -1.59 -8.36
C ALA A 209 17.72 -2.46 -9.60
N GLN A 210 18.13 -1.88 -10.74
CA GLN A 210 18.43 -2.63 -11.95
C GLN A 210 19.58 -3.63 -11.77
N TYR A 211 20.60 -3.25 -11.00
CA TYR A 211 21.73 -4.13 -10.69
C TYR A 211 21.26 -5.33 -9.88
N ILE A 212 20.56 -5.10 -8.77
CA ILE A 212 20.05 -6.17 -7.88
C ILE A 212 19.06 -7.07 -8.64
N PHE A 213 18.07 -6.49 -9.34
CA PHE A 213 17.04 -7.26 -10.05
C PHE A 213 17.62 -8.13 -11.15
N ARG A 214 18.69 -7.68 -11.81
CA ARG A 214 19.36 -8.47 -12.84
C ARG A 214 20.25 -9.55 -12.26
N THR A 215 21.06 -9.22 -11.24
CA THR A 215 22.05 -10.16 -10.69
C THR A 215 21.44 -11.23 -9.80
N MET A 216 20.25 -10.96 -9.25
CA MET A 216 19.54 -11.83 -8.31
C MET A 216 18.18 -12.30 -8.88
N HIS A 217 18.00 -12.26 -10.20
CA HIS A 217 16.71 -12.44 -10.86
C HIS A 217 15.95 -13.70 -10.40
N ASP A 218 16.61 -14.83 -10.34
CA ASP A 218 16.00 -16.12 -9.99
C ASP A 218 16.31 -16.57 -8.55
N LEU A 219 16.94 -15.70 -7.75
CA LEU A 219 17.43 -16.09 -6.41
C LEU A 219 16.29 -16.57 -5.49
N GLY A 220 15.11 -15.98 -5.57
CA GLY A 220 13.95 -16.39 -4.77
C GLY A 220 13.50 -17.83 -5.05
N SER A 221 13.69 -18.33 -6.26
CA SER A 221 13.36 -19.73 -6.61
C SER A 221 14.44 -20.74 -6.22
N GLU A 222 15.66 -20.27 -5.94
CA GLU A 222 16.81 -21.10 -5.58
C GLU A 222 17.07 -21.20 -4.07
N ILE A 223 16.31 -20.43 -3.25
CA ILE A 223 16.48 -20.40 -1.80
C ILE A 223 15.25 -21.03 -1.14
N VAL A 224 15.49 -21.92 -0.18
CA VAL A 224 14.46 -22.43 0.72
C VAL A 224 14.79 -21.97 2.14
N PHE A 225 13.85 -21.30 2.78
CA PHE A 225 14.01 -20.87 4.15
C PHE A 225 13.90 -22.06 5.10
N LYS A 226 14.70 -22.02 6.17
CA LYS A 226 14.79 -23.11 7.14
C LYS A 226 13.47 -23.32 7.88
N ASP A 227 12.96 -24.54 7.86
CA ASP A 227 11.81 -24.95 8.66
C ASP A 227 12.08 -24.79 10.17
N GLY A 228 11.11 -24.21 10.89
CA GLY A 228 11.27 -23.86 12.30
C GLY A 228 12.34 -22.80 12.59
N GLY A 229 12.81 -22.10 11.54
CA GLY A 229 13.79 -21.01 11.64
C GLY A 229 13.18 -19.70 12.16
N ILE A 230 14.03 -18.66 12.23
CA ILE A 230 13.65 -17.33 12.72
C ILE A 230 12.47 -16.76 11.91
N MET A 231 12.53 -16.87 10.58
CA MET A 231 11.50 -16.31 9.69
C MET A 231 10.14 -16.98 9.92
N GLN A 232 10.11 -18.31 9.96
CA GLN A 232 8.85 -19.04 10.13
C GLN A 232 8.22 -18.81 11.51
N ASN A 233 9.06 -18.78 12.57
CA ASN A 233 8.59 -18.46 13.91
C ASN A 233 8.07 -17.03 14.01
N ARG A 234 8.73 -16.07 13.35
CA ARG A 234 8.28 -14.67 13.27
C ARG A 234 6.95 -14.56 12.54
N ALA A 235 6.83 -15.19 11.38
CA ALA A 235 5.59 -15.18 10.60
C ALA A 235 4.42 -15.77 11.39
N ALA A 236 4.63 -16.88 12.09
CA ALA A 236 3.61 -17.51 12.94
C ALA A 236 3.17 -16.60 14.10
N ASP A 237 4.09 -15.90 14.77
CA ASP A 237 3.76 -14.95 15.85
C ASP A 237 2.94 -13.76 15.32
N VAL A 238 3.38 -13.15 14.22
CA VAL A 238 2.67 -12.02 13.58
C VAL A 238 1.28 -12.44 13.10
N LEU A 239 1.16 -13.60 12.45
CA LEU A 239 -0.12 -14.12 11.98
C LEU A 239 -1.08 -14.38 13.14
N LYS A 240 -0.59 -14.98 14.24
CA LYS A 240 -1.39 -15.19 15.44
C LYS A 240 -1.90 -13.87 16.01
N LYS A 241 -1.03 -12.90 16.24
CA LYS A 241 -1.39 -11.57 16.75
C LYS A 241 -2.37 -10.85 15.83
N ALA A 242 -2.20 -10.95 14.50
CA ALA A 242 -3.12 -10.38 13.52
C ALA A 242 -4.51 -11.05 13.59
N THR A 243 -4.55 -12.37 13.76
CA THR A 243 -5.81 -13.12 13.93
C THR A 243 -6.54 -12.70 15.20
N ASP A 244 -5.81 -12.58 16.32
CA ASP A 244 -6.39 -12.12 17.60
C ASP A 244 -6.93 -10.69 17.46
N LEU A 245 -6.22 -9.80 16.75
CA LEU A 245 -6.67 -8.44 16.46
C LEU A 245 -7.92 -8.41 15.57
N LEU A 246 -7.96 -9.22 14.51
CA LEU A 246 -9.14 -9.32 13.64
C LEU A 246 -10.36 -9.83 14.39
N ALA A 247 -10.20 -10.81 15.28
CA ALA A 247 -11.30 -11.27 16.15
C ALA A 247 -11.80 -10.16 17.09
N GLN A 248 -10.89 -9.33 17.60
CA GLN A 248 -11.28 -8.15 18.39
C GLN A 248 -12.05 -7.13 17.54
N ILE A 249 -11.60 -6.87 16.32
CA ILE A 249 -12.26 -5.95 15.38
C ILE A 249 -13.65 -6.47 14.99
N GLU A 250 -13.81 -7.77 14.80
CA GLU A 250 -15.11 -8.40 14.53
C GLU A 250 -16.11 -8.15 15.68
N GLN A 251 -15.64 -8.25 16.92
CA GLN A 251 -16.49 -8.01 18.10
C GLN A 251 -16.85 -6.52 18.29
N LEU A 252 -15.89 -5.63 18.09
CA LEU A 252 -16.08 -4.19 18.30
C LEU A 252 -16.79 -3.51 17.13
N GLY A 253 -16.54 -3.99 15.91
CA GLY A 253 -16.81 -3.30 14.67
C GLY A 253 -15.74 -2.25 14.34
N ILE A 254 -15.61 -1.94 13.06
CA ILE A 254 -14.53 -1.07 12.55
C ILE A 254 -14.59 0.36 13.14
N PHE A 255 -15.77 0.92 13.35
CA PHE A 255 -15.90 2.28 13.88
C PHE A 255 -15.41 2.38 15.32
N GLU A 256 -15.82 1.48 16.20
CA GLU A 256 -15.34 1.43 17.58
C GLU A 256 -13.82 1.17 17.65
N THR A 257 -13.30 0.33 16.77
CA THR A 257 -11.87 0.06 16.64
C THR A 257 -11.08 1.33 16.38
N LEU A 258 -11.56 2.18 15.45
CA LEU A 258 -10.94 3.46 15.12
C LEU A 258 -11.11 4.51 16.23
N GLU A 259 -12.25 4.53 16.92
CA GLU A 259 -12.47 5.40 18.06
C GLU A 259 -11.51 5.09 19.22
N ARG A 260 -11.18 3.82 19.42
CA ARG A 260 -10.22 3.37 20.44
C ARG A 260 -8.75 3.60 20.07
N GLY A 261 -8.47 3.86 18.82
CA GLY A 261 -7.09 4.09 18.33
C GLY A 261 -6.27 2.81 18.20
N ILE A 262 -6.87 1.68 17.89
CA ILE A 262 -6.19 0.38 17.76
C ILE A 262 -5.14 0.40 16.63
N PHE A 263 -5.35 1.22 15.59
CA PHE A 263 -4.37 1.42 14.54
C PHE A 263 -3.55 2.68 14.78
N ALA A 264 -2.24 2.55 14.82
CA ALA A 264 -1.26 3.63 14.95
C ALA A 264 -1.43 4.50 16.22
N ASP A 265 -2.18 4.04 17.23
CA ASP A 265 -2.57 4.83 18.42
C ASP A 265 -3.28 6.16 18.08
N ILE A 266 -3.93 6.22 16.93
CA ILE A 266 -4.66 7.39 16.45
C ILE A 266 -6.15 7.20 16.69
N LYS A 267 -6.72 7.94 17.63
CA LYS A 267 -8.15 7.94 17.94
C LYS A 267 -8.91 8.88 17.00
N ARG A 268 -10.01 8.39 16.42
CA ARG A 268 -10.87 9.18 15.54
C ARG A 268 -12.33 9.06 15.99
N PRO A 269 -12.99 10.16 16.38
CA PRO A 269 -14.39 10.11 16.77
C PRO A 269 -15.28 9.83 15.55
N ARG A 270 -16.34 9.06 15.75
CA ARG A 270 -17.28 8.66 14.68
C ARG A 270 -17.90 9.85 13.95
N ASP A 271 -18.29 10.86 14.72
CA ASP A 271 -18.95 12.08 14.21
C ASP A 271 -17.95 13.21 13.91
N GLY A 272 -16.64 12.94 14.04
CA GLY A 272 -15.58 13.90 13.76
C GLY A 272 -14.99 13.74 12.36
N GLY A 273 -13.99 14.54 12.10
CA GLY A 273 -13.27 14.53 10.82
C GLY A 273 -13.98 15.31 9.72
N LYS A 274 -13.29 15.42 8.56
CA LYS A 274 -13.75 16.22 7.43
C LYS A 274 -14.73 15.46 6.56
N GLY A 275 -15.74 16.14 6.02
CA GLY A 275 -16.58 15.65 4.94
C GLY A 275 -17.78 14.79 5.36
N LEU A 276 -18.11 14.69 6.65
CA LEU A 276 -19.26 13.93 7.12
C LEU A 276 -20.57 14.37 6.43
N ASP A 277 -20.81 15.67 6.33
CA ASP A 277 -22.03 16.21 5.72
C ASP A 277 -22.23 15.76 4.26
N GLY A 278 -21.13 15.55 3.54
CA GLY A 278 -21.17 15.12 2.15
C GLY A 278 -21.52 13.63 1.92
N VAL A 279 -21.68 12.83 2.97
CA VAL A 279 -22.05 11.41 2.85
C VAL A 279 -23.47 11.26 2.32
N VAL A 280 -24.41 11.98 2.92
CA VAL A 280 -25.85 11.87 2.63
C VAL A 280 -26.43 13.12 1.98
N ASN A 281 -25.82 14.27 2.19
CA ASN A 281 -26.28 15.56 1.68
C ASN A 281 -25.30 16.12 0.66
N LYS A 282 -25.75 16.31 -0.56
CA LYS A 282 -24.97 17.01 -1.59
C LYS A 282 -25.43 18.48 -1.63
N ALA A 283 -24.48 19.40 -1.87
CA ALA A 283 -24.82 20.80 -2.12
C ALA A 283 -25.76 20.90 -3.32
N ALA A 284 -26.65 21.91 -3.33
CA ALA A 284 -27.65 22.10 -4.41
C ALA A 284 -27.01 22.22 -5.81
N GLY A 285 -25.78 22.71 -5.89
CA GLY A 285 -25.02 22.82 -7.13
C GLY A 285 -24.03 21.68 -7.38
N TYR A 286 -24.12 20.58 -6.62
CA TYR A 286 -23.21 19.44 -6.85
C TYR A 286 -23.41 18.85 -8.25
N PHE A 287 -22.33 18.72 -8.97
CA PHE A 287 -22.28 18.13 -10.29
C PHE A 287 -21.06 17.18 -10.38
N ASN A 288 -21.31 15.95 -10.82
CA ASN A 288 -20.24 15.01 -11.14
C ASN A 288 -20.02 14.98 -12.65
N PRO A 289 -18.91 15.56 -13.16
CA PRO A 289 -18.66 15.63 -14.60
C PRO A 289 -18.39 14.27 -15.24
N PHE A 290 -18.13 13.25 -14.44
CA PHE A 290 -17.76 11.92 -14.93
C PHE A 290 -18.94 10.95 -15.00
N LEU A 291 -20.07 11.26 -14.38
CA LEU A 291 -21.22 10.35 -14.32
C LEU A 291 -21.75 9.98 -15.72
N GLU A 292 -22.00 10.98 -16.55
CA GLU A 292 -22.53 10.76 -17.88
C GLU A 292 -21.57 10.02 -18.82
N PRO A 293 -20.28 10.39 -18.90
CA PRO A 293 -19.29 9.61 -19.65
C PRO A 293 -19.17 8.17 -19.21
N MET A 294 -19.19 7.89 -17.90
CA MET A 294 -19.12 6.52 -17.36
C MET A 294 -20.36 5.70 -17.76
N MET A 295 -21.54 6.27 -17.68
CA MET A 295 -22.77 5.60 -18.11
C MET A 295 -22.76 5.30 -19.62
N LYS A 296 -22.18 6.17 -20.44
CA LYS A 296 -22.06 5.97 -21.90
C LYS A 296 -20.97 4.94 -22.24
N GLY A 297 -19.85 4.95 -21.51
CA GLY A 297 -18.73 4.02 -21.71
C GLY A 297 -19.04 2.59 -21.29
N GLY A 298 -19.94 2.38 -20.34
CA GLY A 298 -20.38 1.06 -19.87
C GLY A 298 -21.29 0.29 -20.83
N ALA A 299 -21.81 0.95 -21.83
CA ALA A 299 -22.70 0.32 -22.84
C ALA A 299 -21.98 -0.25 -24.07
N GLY A 300 -20.62 -0.21 -24.08
CA GLY A 300 -19.82 -0.54 -25.25
C GLY A 300 -18.64 -1.49 -25.05
N LYS A 301 -18.65 -2.36 -24.02
CA LYS A 301 -17.65 -3.44 -23.90
C LYS A 301 -18.33 -4.79 -23.74
#